data_b2266871c9d23ba8344008bf1843024a
#
_entry.id   b2266871c9d23ba8344008bf1843024a
#
_cell.length_a   1.000
_cell.length_b   1.000
_cell.length_c   1.000
_cell.angle_alpha   90.00
_cell.angle_beta   90.00
_cell.angle_gamma   90.00
#
_symmetry.space_group_name_H-M   'P 1'
#
loop_
_entity.id
_entity.type
_entity.pdbx_description
1 polymer ?
#
loop_
_entity_poly.entity_id
_entity_poly.type
_entity_poly.pdbx_seq_one_letter_code
_entity_poly.pdbx_strand_id
1 'polypeptide(L)'
;MPRPVALLASGSRVETMLAWLNKHHASLAGLPLLSTADFAAHLRADPRTSHLQVSELNALADCGDIQLAERVLAGKVAAVVFFVDEAAALTTTPDLRLLLRACNRADIPLALNAASADLALRGFAHGRMAHLIFNPVAGQGDPNADLALILSLLEPQLLVNVVLTRADLDPAEQTRDLITMIQTRHASTTGSVMIVASGGDGTVSAVAGAVIGTGIPLAVIPRGTANAFSSALGIPTDVAGACATILAGHTLEVDAARCNDTPMILLAGLGFEAGMVNRATRQLKNMLGPLAYVLAGAQQLVSQELFHAWLELDGQHFELEAAAITIANVAPATSVLAQGFGQVIPDDGLLEITIATALSHVQGLQALASLTASAVVGNATQRDDLLCMRARQIVVSTDPPQTLVIDGEILEANPLTFTCLPRALTLVTPLAPAEAGR
;
A
#
# COMPACT_ATOMS: atom_id res chain seq x y z
N MET A 1 18.01 -7.69 2.09
CA MET A 1 18.10 -6.23 1.90
C MET A 1 18.53 -5.95 0.46
N PRO A 2 17.94 -4.95 -0.22
CA PRO A 2 18.34 -4.61 -1.55
C PRO A 2 19.82 -4.17 -1.57
N ARG A 3 20.55 -4.58 -2.62
CA ARG A 3 21.96 -4.26 -2.76
C ARG A 3 22.15 -2.79 -3.16
N PRO A 4 23.06 -2.03 -2.55
CA PRO A 4 23.28 -0.63 -2.88
C PRO A 4 23.92 -0.40 -4.24
N VAL A 5 23.66 0.76 -4.84
CA VAL A 5 24.41 1.31 -5.96
C VAL A 5 25.55 2.15 -5.41
N ALA A 6 26.78 1.81 -5.78
CA ALA A 6 27.96 2.55 -5.36
C ALA A 6 28.19 3.75 -6.28
N LEU A 7 28.43 4.93 -5.70
CA LEU A 7 28.62 6.21 -6.38
C LEU A 7 30.02 6.75 -6.09
N LEU A 8 30.81 7.02 -7.13
CA LEU A 8 32.13 7.62 -7.03
C LEU A 8 32.35 8.64 -8.16
N ALA A 9 33.09 9.67 -7.87
CA ALA A 9 33.60 10.59 -8.89
C ALA A 9 35.01 11.04 -8.53
N SER A 10 35.86 11.23 -9.53
CA SER A 10 37.24 11.71 -9.35
C SER A 10 37.46 13.06 -10.00
N GLY A 11 38.25 13.92 -9.38
CA GLY A 11 38.77 15.18 -9.94
C GLY A 11 37.68 16.10 -10.53
N SER A 12 37.80 16.43 -11.79
CA SER A 12 36.89 17.34 -12.52
C SER A 12 35.50 16.76 -12.76
N ARG A 13 35.28 15.46 -12.50
CA ARG A 13 33.99 14.78 -12.75
C ARG A 13 32.99 14.84 -11.59
N VAL A 14 33.39 15.37 -10.44
CA VAL A 14 32.50 15.55 -9.27
C VAL A 14 31.25 16.34 -9.64
N GLU A 15 31.42 17.51 -10.28
CA GLU A 15 30.30 18.38 -10.70
C GLU A 15 29.37 17.66 -11.72
N THR A 16 29.94 16.91 -12.65
CA THR A 16 29.18 16.12 -13.63
C THR A 16 28.33 15.05 -12.93
N MET A 17 28.87 14.40 -11.90
CA MET A 17 28.12 13.41 -11.11
C MET A 17 27.02 14.07 -10.30
N LEU A 18 27.27 15.20 -9.65
CA LEU A 18 26.24 15.93 -8.89
C LEU A 18 25.09 16.38 -9.79
N ALA A 19 25.39 16.90 -10.98
CA ALA A 19 24.38 17.26 -11.97
C ALA A 19 23.57 16.04 -12.46
N TRP A 20 24.23 14.89 -12.67
CA TRP A 20 23.59 13.64 -13.05
C TRP A 20 22.67 13.12 -11.96
N LEU A 21 23.10 13.12 -10.69
CA LEU A 21 22.31 12.71 -9.54
C LEU A 21 21.07 13.58 -9.38
N ASN A 22 21.22 14.90 -9.53
CA ASN A 22 20.08 15.82 -9.48
C ASN A 22 19.05 15.54 -10.60
N LYS A 23 19.53 15.28 -11.82
CA LYS A 23 18.66 14.93 -12.97
C LYS A 23 17.88 13.66 -12.72
N HIS A 24 18.45 12.68 -12.03
CA HIS A 24 17.88 11.36 -11.80
C HIS A 24 17.38 11.13 -10.36
N HIS A 25 17.18 12.21 -9.58
CA HIS A 25 16.81 12.12 -8.16
C HIS A 25 15.60 11.23 -7.90
N ALA A 26 14.56 11.33 -8.75
CA ALA A 26 13.34 10.52 -8.61
C ALA A 26 13.61 9.02 -8.81
N SER A 27 14.46 8.65 -9.77
CA SER A 27 14.83 7.24 -10.04
C SER A 27 15.77 6.65 -8.98
N LEU A 28 16.48 7.51 -8.24
CA LEU A 28 17.41 7.12 -7.19
C LEU A 28 16.76 7.09 -5.80
N ALA A 29 15.64 7.76 -5.61
CA ALA A 29 14.98 7.96 -4.31
C ALA A 29 14.57 6.67 -3.57
N GLY A 30 14.45 5.54 -4.25
CA GLY A 30 14.14 4.25 -3.62
C GLY A 30 15.31 3.26 -3.59
N LEU A 31 16.49 3.66 -4.07
CA LEU A 31 17.66 2.79 -4.12
C LEU A 31 18.57 3.04 -2.91
N PRO A 32 19.05 2.00 -2.23
CA PRO A 32 20.12 2.18 -1.26
C PRO A 32 21.38 2.61 -2.00
N LEU A 33 21.99 3.69 -1.51
CA LEU A 33 23.19 4.27 -2.10
C LEU A 33 24.39 4.02 -1.19
N LEU A 34 25.56 3.86 -1.78
CA LEU A 34 26.84 3.63 -1.12
C LEU A 34 27.88 4.55 -1.72
N SER A 35 28.75 5.13 -0.92
CA SER A 35 29.86 5.95 -1.42
C SER A 35 31.06 5.91 -0.49
N THR A 36 32.22 6.36 -0.95
CA THR A 36 33.36 6.67 -0.08
C THR A 36 33.10 7.94 0.69
N ALA A 37 33.69 8.07 1.88
CA ALA A 37 33.49 9.23 2.76
C ALA A 37 33.81 10.57 2.06
N ASP A 38 34.84 10.59 1.21
CA ASP A 38 35.23 11.77 0.42
C ASP A 38 34.10 12.25 -0.49
N PHE A 39 33.53 11.34 -1.28
CA PHE A 39 32.47 11.73 -2.23
C PHE A 39 31.12 11.94 -1.48
N ALA A 40 30.83 11.20 -0.41
CA ALA A 40 29.68 11.43 0.45
C ALA A 40 29.69 12.85 1.07
N ALA A 41 30.86 13.38 1.39
CA ALA A 41 31.00 14.77 1.83
C ALA A 41 30.56 15.79 0.76
N HIS A 42 30.90 15.55 -0.51
CA HIS A 42 30.43 16.38 -1.61
C HIS A 42 28.90 16.29 -1.77
N LEU A 43 28.31 15.10 -1.64
CA LEU A 43 26.87 14.90 -1.73
C LEU A 43 26.11 15.67 -0.65
N ARG A 44 26.63 15.68 0.59
CA ARG A 44 26.03 16.43 1.71
C ARG A 44 26.16 17.94 1.57
N ALA A 45 27.27 18.39 1.01
CA ALA A 45 27.56 19.82 0.85
C ALA A 45 26.73 20.46 -0.28
N ASP A 46 26.27 19.71 -1.26
CA ASP A 46 25.51 20.22 -2.41
C ASP A 46 23.99 20.17 -2.12
N PRO A 47 23.28 21.33 -2.17
CA PRO A 47 21.83 21.39 -1.94
C PRO A 47 21.00 20.50 -2.88
N ARG A 48 21.51 20.20 -4.08
CA ARG A 48 20.83 19.36 -5.08
C ARG A 48 20.81 17.88 -4.70
N THR A 49 21.75 17.43 -3.84
CA THR A 49 21.96 16.02 -3.49
C THR A 49 21.94 15.74 -1.98
N SER A 50 21.89 16.77 -1.15
CA SER A 50 21.92 16.66 0.33
C SER A 50 20.78 15.84 0.94
N HIS A 51 19.67 15.66 0.20
CA HIS A 51 18.52 14.84 0.59
C HIS A 51 18.74 13.33 0.37
N LEU A 52 19.78 12.94 -0.39
CA LEU A 52 20.07 11.54 -0.66
C LEU A 52 20.67 10.85 0.59
N GLN A 53 20.09 9.73 0.98
CA GLN A 53 20.63 8.91 2.05
C GLN A 53 21.70 7.95 1.48
N VAL A 54 22.94 8.16 1.86
CA VAL A 54 24.07 7.41 1.35
C VAL A 54 24.82 6.74 2.50
N SER A 55 25.00 5.43 2.44
CA SER A 55 25.89 4.69 3.34
C SER A 55 27.36 4.98 2.99
N GLU A 56 28.23 5.07 3.99
CA GLU A 56 29.61 5.45 3.75
C GLU A 56 30.59 4.27 3.91
N LEU A 57 31.56 4.24 3.02
CA LEU A 57 32.80 3.48 3.13
C LEU A 57 33.90 4.39 3.69
N ASN A 58 35.06 3.84 3.97
CA ASN A 58 36.25 4.62 4.29
C ASN A 58 36.55 5.65 3.20
N ALA A 59 37.32 6.69 3.56
CA ALA A 59 37.88 7.59 2.57
C ALA A 59 38.82 6.85 1.61
N LEU A 60 39.03 7.39 0.41
CA LEU A 60 39.93 6.78 -0.57
C LEU A 60 41.36 6.68 -0.03
N ALA A 61 41.82 7.66 0.73
CA ALA A 61 43.11 7.64 1.39
C ALA A 61 43.25 6.49 2.42
N ASP A 62 42.10 6.03 2.96
CA ASP A 62 42.00 4.95 3.95
C ASP A 62 41.48 3.65 3.30
N CYS A 63 41.86 3.40 2.06
CA CYS A 63 41.52 2.17 1.29
C CYS A 63 40.00 1.97 1.03
N GLY A 64 39.24 3.03 0.85
CA GLY A 64 37.80 2.94 0.54
C GLY A 64 37.48 2.24 -0.78
N ASP A 65 38.35 2.34 -1.77
CA ASP A 65 38.25 1.60 -3.05
C ASP A 65 38.46 0.09 -2.88
N ILE A 66 39.40 -0.33 -2.01
CA ILE A 66 39.62 -1.73 -1.67
C ILE A 66 38.39 -2.28 -0.92
N GLN A 67 37.86 -1.52 0.01
CA GLN A 67 36.64 -1.88 0.76
C GLN A 67 35.43 -2.02 -0.19
N LEU A 68 35.31 -1.13 -1.20
CA LEU A 68 34.28 -1.27 -2.23
C LEU A 68 34.51 -2.52 -3.08
N ALA A 69 35.73 -2.78 -3.52
CA ALA A 69 36.07 -3.98 -4.30
C ALA A 69 35.75 -5.28 -3.54
N GLU A 70 36.02 -5.33 -2.24
CA GLU A 70 35.61 -6.46 -1.39
C GLU A 70 34.09 -6.65 -1.39
N ARG A 71 33.31 -5.59 -1.22
CA ARG A 71 31.84 -5.66 -1.27
C ARG A 71 31.31 -6.09 -2.64
N VAL A 72 31.93 -5.62 -3.73
CA VAL A 72 31.60 -6.04 -5.10
C VAL A 72 31.84 -7.55 -5.26
N LEU A 73 33.02 -8.04 -4.87
CA LEU A 73 33.36 -9.47 -4.97
C LEU A 73 32.48 -10.36 -4.08
N ALA A 74 32.01 -9.83 -2.95
CA ALA A 74 31.08 -10.50 -2.06
C ALA A 74 29.61 -10.46 -2.56
N GLY A 75 29.33 -9.87 -3.73
CA GLY A 75 27.99 -9.74 -4.29
C GLY A 75 27.04 -8.81 -3.50
N LYS A 76 27.61 -7.90 -2.70
CA LYS A 76 26.87 -6.98 -1.81
C LYS A 76 26.59 -5.61 -2.45
N VAL A 77 26.86 -5.42 -3.75
CA VAL A 77 26.65 -4.19 -4.52
C VAL A 77 25.86 -4.54 -5.77
N ALA A 78 24.92 -3.69 -6.15
CA ALA A 78 24.09 -3.89 -7.34
C ALA A 78 24.77 -3.37 -8.62
N ALA A 79 25.43 -2.22 -8.54
CA ALA A 79 26.25 -1.61 -9.59
C ALA A 79 27.24 -0.63 -9.00
N VAL A 80 28.24 -0.27 -9.80
CA VAL A 80 29.19 0.79 -9.52
C VAL A 80 29.05 1.87 -10.59
N VAL A 81 28.77 3.10 -10.18
CA VAL A 81 28.78 4.30 -11.02
C VAL A 81 29.99 5.12 -10.62
N PHE A 82 31.00 5.15 -11.47
CA PHE A 82 32.25 5.85 -11.22
C PHE A 82 32.59 6.79 -12.37
N PHE A 83 32.33 8.08 -12.19
CA PHE A 83 32.69 9.07 -13.20
C PHE A 83 34.18 9.39 -13.09
N VAL A 84 34.94 8.92 -14.06
CA VAL A 84 36.39 8.97 -14.06
C VAL A 84 36.91 10.21 -14.78
N ASP A 85 37.83 10.89 -14.14
CA ASP A 85 38.64 11.92 -14.79
C ASP A 85 39.81 11.24 -15.56
N GLU A 86 39.82 11.38 -16.87
CA GLU A 86 40.82 10.75 -17.73
C GLU A 86 42.25 11.16 -17.39
N ALA A 87 42.45 12.41 -16.95
CA ALA A 87 43.75 12.89 -16.54
C ALA A 87 44.23 12.30 -15.21
N ALA A 88 43.29 11.99 -14.30
CA ALA A 88 43.58 11.40 -12.99
C ALA A 88 43.63 9.88 -13.02
N ALA A 89 43.02 9.24 -14.01
CA ALA A 89 42.87 7.76 -14.09
C ALA A 89 44.20 7.00 -14.17
N LEU A 90 45.29 7.69 -14.49
CA LEU A 90 46.60 7.04 -14.65
C LEU A 90 47.52 7.14 -13.42
N THR A 91 47.16 7.92 -12.41
CA THR A 91 48.14 8.27 -11.38
C THR A 91 47.65 8.19 -9.93
N THR A 92 46.32 7.99 -9.63
CA THR A 92 45.81 8.14 -8.27
C THR A 92 44.64 7.21 -7.92
N THR A 93 44.34 7.15 -6.66
CA THR A 93 43.12 6.53 -6.08
C THR A 93 41.84 7.31 -6.44
N PRO A 94 40.69 6.69 -6.69
CA PRO A 94 40.49 5.24 -6.57
C PRO A 94 41.15 4.48 -7.70
N ASP A 95 41.64 3.26 -7.40
CA ASP A 95 42.23 2.42 -8.44
C ASP A 95 41.16 1.86 -9.37
N LEU A 96 40.95 2.52 -10.50
CA LEU A 96 40.02 2.08 -11.54
C LEU A 96 40.26 0.63 -11.98
N ARG A 97 41.53 0.19 -12.03
CA ARG A 97 41.88 -1.18 -12.45
C ARG A 97 41.41 -2.22 -11.44
N LEU A 98 41.49 -1.89 -10.15
CA LEU A 98 40.98 -2.74 -9.07
C LEU A 98 39.46 -2.90 -9.21
N LEU A 99 38.71 -1.79 -9.31
CA LEU A 99 37.27 -1.79 -9.45
C LEU A 99 36.80 -2.47 -10.73
N LEU A 100 37.48 -2.23 -11.87
CA LEU A 100 37.19 -2.88 -13.14
C LEU A 100 37.36 -4.42 -13.03
N ARG A 101 38.44 -4.91 -12.41
CA ARG A 101 38.65 -6.33 -12.18
C ARG A 101 37.61 -6.93 -11.24
N ALA A 102 37.28 -6.24 -10.16
CA ALA A 102 36.28 -6.69 -9.21
C ALA A 102 34.89 -6.81 -9.86
N CYS A 103 34.47 -5.78 -10.59
CA CYS A 103 33.18 -5.76 -11.30
C CYS A 103 33.09 -6.86 -12.37
N ASN A 104 34.12 -7.00 -13.19
CA ASN A 104 34.18 -8.07 -14.20
C ASN A 104 34.17 -9.49 -13.57
N ARG A 105 34.85 -9.65 -12.44
CA ARG A 105 34.89 -10.97 -11.76
C ARG A 105 33.55 -11.34 -11.11
N ALA A 106 32.83 -10.33 -10.62
CA ALA A 106 31.55 -10.49 -9.91
C ALA A 106 30.32 -10.34 -10.84
N ASP A 107 30.53 -10.05 -12.13
CA ASP A 107 29.48 -9.76 -13.12
C ASP A 107 28.56 -8.59 -12.67
N ILE A 108 29.19 -7.53 -12.11
CA ILE A 108 28.52 -6.33 -11.62
C ILE A 108 28.66 -5.20 -12.64
N PRO A 109 27.57 -4.51 -13.03
CA PRO A 109 27.62 -3.36 -13.93
C PRO A 109 28.54 -2.26 -13.41
N LEU A 110 29.43 -1.76 -14.27
CA LEU A 110 30.29 -0.61 -14.00
C LEU A 110 30.06 0.48 -15.05
N ALA A 111 29.56 1.64 -14.60
CA ALA A 111 29.31 2.81 -15.44
C ALA A 111 30.38 3.87 -15.20
N LEU A 112 31.13 4.25 -16.26
CA LEU A 112 32.26 5.18 -16.17
C LEU A 112 31.92 6.63 -16.60
N ASN A 113 30.73 6.84 -17.12
CA ASN A 113 30.23 8.14 -17.57
C ASN A 113 28.70 8.22 -17.48
N ALA A 114 28.14 9.42 -17.71
CA ALA A 114 26.70 9.66 -17.59
C ALA A 114 25.86 8.76 -18.53
N ALA A 115 26.30 8.52 -19.76
CA ALA A 115 25.54 7.69 -20.71
C ALA A 115 25.47 6.23 -20.27
N SER A 116 26.57 5.64 -19.80
CA SER A 116 26.56 4.27 -19.25
C SER A 116 25.81 4.19 -17.91
N ALA A 117 25.87 5.26 -17.10
CA ALA A 117 25.08 5.34 -15.87
C ALA A 117 23.58 5.44 -16.14
N ASP A 118 23.16 6.18 -17.18
CA ASP A 118 21.77 6.25 -17.64
C ASP A 118 21.26 4.85 -18.06
N LEU A 119 22.06 4.08 -18.79
CA LEU A 119 21.73 2.70 -19.20
C LEU A 119 21.64 1.75 -18.00
N ALA A 120 22.59 1.85 -17.06
CA ALA A 120 22.56 1.05 -15.84
C ALA A 120 21.32 1.40 -14.99
N LEU A 121 21.02 2.69 -14.82
CA LEU A 121 19.88 3.15 -14.05
C LEU A 121 18.54 2.69 -14.68
N ARG A 122 18.42 2.76 -16.01
CA ARG A 122 17.27 2.18 -16.72
C ARG A 122 17.19 0.66 -16.50
N GLY A 123 18.29 -0.07 -16.48
CA GLY A 123 18.34 -1.48 -16.15
C GLY A 123 17.81 -1.78 -14.74
N PHE A 124 18.08 -0.91 -13.76
CA PHE A 124 17.53 -1.03 -12.41
C PHE A 124 16.03 -0.66 -12.35
N ALA A 125 15.61 0.35 -13.09
CA ALA A 125 14.20 0.67 -13.24
C ALA A 125 13.42 -0.50 -13.86
N HIS A 126 13.98 -1.16 -14.87
CA HIS A 126 13.42 -2.38 -15.47
C HIS A 126 13.56 -3.64 -14.58
N GLY A 127 14.36 -3.59 -13.52
CA GLY A 127 14.39 -4.60 -12.46
C GLY A 127 13.20 -4.57 -11.50
N ARG A 128 12.40 -3.50 -11.53
CA ARG A 128 11.12 -3.39 -10.80
C ARG A 128 9.98 -3.69 -11.78
N MET A 129 9.23 -4.75 -11.50
CA MET A 129 8.10 -5.18 -12.33
C MET A 129 6.77 -4.91 -11.60
N ALA A 130 5.84 -4.27 -12.29
CA ALA A 130 4.48 -4.06 -11.84
C ALA A 130 3.51 -4.90 -12.70
N HIS A 131 2.80 -5.82 -12.08
CA HIS A 131 1.69 -6.51 -12.71
C HIS A 131 0.42 -5.72 -12.47
N LEU A 132 -0.02 -4.96 -13.47
CA LEU A 132 -1.20 -4.09 -13.41
C LEU A 132 -2.46 -4.89 -13.74
N ILE A 133 -3.24 -5.23 -12.71
CA ILE A 133 -4.59 -5.79 -12.88
C ILE A 133 -5.53 -4.62 -13.09
N PHE A 134 -5.95 -4.44 -14.33
CA PHE A 134 -6.74 -3.29 -14.76
C PHE A 134 -8.19 -3.71 -15.07
N ASN A 135 -9.14 -3.09 -14.37
CA ASN A 135 -10.55 -3.30 -14.62
C ASN A 135 -11.09 -2.26 -15.62
N PRO A 136 -11.36 -2.63 -16.88
CA PRO A 136 -11.77 -1.67 -17.91
C PRO A 136 -13.20 -1.12 -17.72
N VAL A 137 -14.04 -1.76 -16.88
CA VAL A 137 -15.40 -1.29 -16.61
C VAL A 137 -15.50 -0.44 -15.35
N ALA A 138 -14.40 -0.25 -14.62
CA ALA A 138 -14.35 0.63 -13.48
C ALA A 138 -14.11 2.09 -13.89
N GLY A 139 -14.65 3.02 -13.12
CA GLY A 139 -14.52 4.45 -13.38
C GLY A 139 -15.68 5.03 -14.20
N GLN A 140 -15.62 6.35 -14.40
CA GLN A 140 -16.63 7.10 -15.18
C GLN A 140 -16.06 7.65 -16.49
N GLY A 141 -14.75 7.55 -16.70
CA GLY A 141 -14.03 8.07 -17.86
C GLY A 141 -13.81 7.03 -18.96
N ASP A 142 -12.96 7.39 -19.93
CA ASP A 142 -12.50 6.46 -20.98
C ASP A 142 -11.40 5.55 -20.38
N PRO A 143 -11.65 4.23 -20.27
CA PRO A 143 -10.68 3.29 -19.70
C PRO A 143 -9.37 3.23 -20.50
N ASN A 144 -9.42 3.48 -21.82
CA ASN A 144 -8.20 3.50 -22.65
C ASN A 144 -7.35 4.73 -22.36
N ALA A 145 -7.97 5.88 -22.14
CA ALA A 145 -7.26 7.11 -21.74
C ALA A 145 -6.62 6.93 -20.34
N ASP A 146 -7.34 6.34 -19.38
CA ASP A 146 -6.81 6.05 -18.06
C ASP A 146 -5.62 5.08 -18.13
N LEU A 147 -5.74 3.99 -18.89
CA LEU A 147 -4.66 3.02 -19.05
C LEU A 147 -3.45 3.66 -19.73
N ALA A 148 -3.65 4.45 -20.78
CA ALA A 148 -2.57 5.17 -21.46
C ALA A 148 -1.85 6.14 -20.50
N LEU A 149 -2.59 6.86 -19.65
CA LEU A 149 -2.02 7.74 -18.62
C LEU A 149 -1.20 6.95 -17.61
N ILE A 150 -1.75 5.85 -17.07
CA ILE A 150 -1.04 4.98 -16.11
C ILE A 150 0.27 4.48 -16.71
N LEU A 151 0.24 3.95 -17.94
CA LEU A 151 1.45 3.45 -18.60
C LEU A 151 2.45 4.55 -18.86
N SER A 152 2.02 5.73 -19.31
CA SER A 152 2.91 6.88 -19.54
C SER A 152 3.64 7.35 -18.28
N LEU A 153 3.02 7.19 -17.10
CA LEU A 153 3.61 7.56 -15.82
C LEU A 153 4.52 6.47 -15.25
N LEU A 154 4.16 5.19 -15.38
CA LEU A 154 4.88 4.09 -14.75
C LEU A 154 6.01 3.50 -15.60
N GLU A 155 5.82 3.32 -16.91
CA GLU A 155 6.79 2.66 -17.80
C GLU A 155 8.17 3.32 -17.88
N PRO A 156 8.33 4.65 -17.69
CA PRO A 156 9.66 5.24 -17.62
C PRO A 156 10.55 4.67 -16.50
N GLN A 157 9.94 4.09 -15.44
CA GLN A 157 10.65 3.63 -14.24
C GLN A 157 10.35 2.16 -13.86
N LEU A 158 9.31 1.54 -14.42
CA LEU A 158 8.88 0.19 -14.11
C LEU A 158 8.66 -0.61 -15.39
N LEU A 159 8.91 -1.90 -15.36
CA LEU A 159 8.36 -2.80 -16.37
C LEU A 159 6.91 -3.11 -16.02
N VAL A 160 5.95 -2.66 -16.84
CA VAL A 160 4.52 -2.85 -16.57
C VAL A 160 3.97 -4.00 -17.41
N ASN A 161 3.45 -5.03 -16.76
CA ASN A 161 2.69 -6.09 -17.41
C ASN A 161 1.19 -5.89 -17.13
N VAL A 162 0.41 -5.58 -18.16
CA VAL A 162 -1.02 -5.30 -18.04
C VAL A 162 -1.82 -6.61 -18.12
N VAL A 163 -2.65 -6.83 -17.10
CA VAL A 163 -3.60 -7.94 -17.01
C VAL A 163 -5.01 -7.33 -16.94
N LEU A 164 -5.78 -7.43 -18.00
CA LEU A 164 -7.16 -6.94 -18.01
C LEU A 164 -8.05 -7.90 -17.21
N THR A 165 -8.92 -7.37 -16.35
CA THR A 165 -9.95 -8.20 -15.71
C THR A 165 -10.98 -8.62 -16.75
N ARG A 166 -11.51 -9.82 -16.57
CA ARG A 166 -12.48 -10.44 -17.49
C ARG A 166 -13.82 -10.59 -16.78
N ALA A 167 -14.90 -10.36 -17.50
CA ALA A 167 -16.25 -10.48 -16.94
C ALA A 167 -16.65 -11.93 -16.59
N ASP A 168 -15.98 -12.92 -17.20
CA ASP A 168 -16.21 -14.36 -17.04
C ASP A 168 -15.28 -15.01 -16.01
N LEU A 169 -14.42 -14.26 -15.35
CA LEU A 169 -13.43 -14.75 -14.40
C LEU A 169 -13.34 -13.84 -13.16
N ASP A 170 -13.40 -14.43 -11.99
CA ASP A 170 -13.20 -13.71 -10.74
C ASP A 170 -11.81 -13.05 -10.71
N PRO A 171 -11.70 -11.73 -10.45
CA PRO A 171 -10.41 -11.06 -10.31
C PRO A 171 -9.51 -11.69 -9.24
N ALA A 172 -10.06 -12.31 -8.21
CA ALA A 172 -9.28 -13.03 -7.20
C ALA A 172 -8.63 -14.31 -7.78
N GLU A 173 -9.33 -15.07 -8.62
CA GLU A 173 -8.76 -16.25 -9.30
C GLU A 173 -7.66 -15.82 -10.27
N GLN A 174 -7.94 -14.79 -11.08
CA GLN A 174 -6.97 -14.22 -12.01
C GLN A 174 -5.69 -13.76 -11.31
N THR A 175 -5.85 -13.20 -10.11
CA THR A 175 -4.71 -12.78 -9.27
C THR A 175 -3.95 -13.97 -8.70
N ARG A 176 -4.62 -15.04 -8.27
CA ARG A 176 -3.97 -16.28 -7.77
C ARG A 176 -3.13 -16.96 -8.85
N ASP A 177 -3.63 -17.02 -10.08
CA ASP A 177 -2.88 -17.53 -11.23
C ASP A 177 -1.63 -16.69 -11.51
N LEU A 178 -1.76 -15.38 -11.45
CA LEU A 178 -0.66 -14.44 -11.59
C LEU A 178 0.39 -14.63 -10.48
N ILE A 179 -0.03 -14.75 -9.22
CA ILE A 179 0.85 -15.01 -8.08
C ILE A 179 1.63 -16.32 -8.27
N THR A 180 0.95 -17.38 -8.71
CA THR A 180 1.59 -18.68 -9.00
C THR A 180 2.67 -18.52 -10.09
N MET A 181 2.37 -17.77 -11.15
CA MET A 181 3.33 -17.46 -12.20
C MET A 181 4.53 -16.65 -11.68
N ILE A 182 4.27 -15.63 -10.84
CA ILE A 182 5.31 -14.80 -10.21
C ILE A 182 6.23 -15.69 -9.36
N GLN A 183 5.69 -16.48 -8.46
CA GLN A 183 6.44 -17.34 -7.55
C GLN A 183 7.29 -18.38 -8.31
N THR A 184 6.76 -18.94 -9.40
CA THR A 184 7.47 -19.91 -10.22
C THR A 184 8.63 -19.28 -11.01
N ARG A 185 8.45 -18.06 -11.53
CA ARG A 185 9.46 -17.40 -12.38
C ARG A 185 10.51 -16.62 -11.58
N HIS A 186 10.10 -16.03 -10.44
CA HIS A 186 10.97 -15.15 -9.65
C HIS A 186 11.77 -15.87 -8.55
N ALA A 187 11.65 -17.18 -8.39
CA ALA A 187 12.59 -17.96 -7.56
C ALA A 187 14.07 -17.78 -7.98
N SER A 188 14.31 -17.21 -9.18
CA SER A 188 15.65 -17.02 -9.78
C SER A 188 16.01 -15.58 -10.15
N THR A 189 15.12 -14.58 -9.96
CA THR A 189 15.38 -13.19 -10.40
C THR A 189 15.51 -12.21 -9.23
N THR A 190 16.49 -11.34 -9.32
CA THR A 190 16.84 -10.31 -8.29
C THR A 190 15.98 -9.05 -8.34
N GLY A 191 14.91 -9.00 -9.15
CA GLY A 191 14.03 -7.84 -9.29
C GLY A 191 12.92 -7.81 -8.24
N SER A 192 12.51 -6.63 -7.80
CA SER A 192 11.33 -6.44 -6.96
C SER A 192 10.07 -6.48 -7.83
N VAL A 193 9.13 -7.36 -7.47
CA VAL A 193 7.84 -7.50 -8.17
C VAL A 193 6.74 -6.97 -7.27
N MET A 194 5.76 -6.28 -7.86
CA MET A 194 4.55 -5.84 -7.17
C MET A 194 3.31 -6.15 -8.02
N ILE A 195 2.17 -6.27 -7.35
CA ILE A 195 0.85 -6.29 -8.00
C ILE A 195 0.22 -4.93 -7.84
N VAL A 196 -0.38 -4.41 -8.90
CA VAL A 196 -1.10 -3.12 -8.89
C VAL A 196 -2.57 -3.40 -9.23
N ALA A 197 -3.47 -3.13 -8.30
CA ALA A 197 -4.91 -3.22 -8.52
C ALA A 197 -5.44 -1.87 -9.03
N SER A 198 -5.99 -1.83 -10.25
CA SER A 198 -6.60 -0.63 -10.82
C SER A 198 -8.08 -0.87 -11.09
N GLY A 199 -8.92 -0.31 -10.22
CA GLY A 199 -10.37 -0.52 -10.28
C GLY A 199 -11.13 0.17 -9.15
N GLY A 200 -12.36 -0.23 -8.93
CA GLY A 200 -13.17 0.14 -7.77
C GLY A 200 -12.94 -0.80 -6.58
N ASP A 201 -13.64 -0.54 -5.46
CA ASP A 201 -13.47 -1.27 -4.20
C ASP A 201 -13.60 -2.80 -4.37
N GLY A 202 -14.56 -3.31 -5.15
CA GLY A 202 -14.69 -4.75 -5.40
C GLY A 202 -13.47 -5.36 -6.11
N THR A 203 -12.88 -4.65 -7.09
CA THR A 203 -11.65 -5.12 -7.76
C THR A 203 -10.48 -5.11 -6.79
N VAL A 204 -10.35 -4.05 -5.99
CA VAL A 204 -9.27 -3.90 -5.00
C VAL A 204 -9.39 -4.98 -3.93
N SER A 205 -10.60 -5.24 -3.40
CA SER A 205 -10.84 -6.28 -2.40
C SER A 205 -10.51 -7.68 -2.93
N ALA A 206 -10.95 -8.02 -4.14
CA ALA A 206 -10.67 -9.32 -4.75
C ALA A 206 -9.16 -9.55 -4.95
N VAL A 207 -8.45 -8.54 -5.48
CA VAL A 207 -6.99 -8.62 -5.68
C VAL A 207 -6.26 -8.69 -4.34
N ALA A 208 -6.60 -7.83 -3.38
CA ALA A 208 -6.00 -7.81 -2.06
C ALA A 208 -6.22 -9.13 -1.32
N GLY A 209 -7.44 -9.68 -1.37
CA GLY A 209 -7.76 -10.98 -0.78
C GLY A 209 -6.88 -12.12 -1.30
N ALA A 210 -6.53 -12.10 -2.60
CA ALA A 210 -5.62 -13.08 -3.19
C ALA A 210 -4.15 -12.85 -2.81
N VAL A 211 -3.75 -11.60 -2.51
CA VAL A 211 -2.37 -11.24 -2.17
C VAL A 211 -2.05 -11.47 -0.68
N ILE A 212 -3.06 -11.57 0.19
CA ILE A 212 -2.87 -11.80 1.63
C ILE A 212 -1.90 -12.96 1.89
N GLY A 213 -0.87 -12.72 2.70
CA GLY A 213 0.10 -13.72 3.13
C GLY A 213 1.15 -14.14 2.08
N THR A 214 1.14 -13.53 0.89
CA THR A 214 2.11 -13.87 -0.19
C THR A 214 3.43 -13.14 -0.06
N GLY A 215 3.49 -12.04 0.69
CA GLY A 215 4.64 -11.15 0.78
C GLY A 215 4.88 -10.30 -0.48
N ILE A 216 4.03 -10.40 -1.51
CA ILE A 216 4.11 -9.57 -2.71
C ILE A 216 3.49 -8.21 -2.39
N PRO A 217 4.21 -7.08 -2.59
CA PRO A 217 3.62 -5.77 -2.38
C PRO A 217 2.42 -5.51 -3.29
N LEU A 218 1.34 -5.01 -2.71
CA LEU A 218 0.15 -4.55 -3.41
C LEU A 218 0.15 -3.02 -3.49
N ALA A 219 -0.05 -2.48 -4.67
CA ALA A 219 -0.33 -1.07 -4.92
C ALA A 219 -1.76 -0.90 -5.44
N VAL A 220 -2.34 0.28 -5.24
CA VAL A 220 -3.70 0.56 -5.66
C VAL A 220 -3.75 1.83 -6.52
N ILE A 221 -4.43 1.75 -7.65
CA ILE A 221 -4.84 2.89 -8.47
C ILE A 221 -6.37 2.93 -8.43
N PRO A 222 -6.95 3.76 -7.56
CA PRO A 222 -8.39 3.79 -7.35
C PRO A 222 -9.10 4.42 -8.54
N ARG A 223 -10.09 3.70 -9.09
CA ARG A 223 -10.92 4.14 -10.21
C ARG A 223 -12.42 3.94 -9.95
N GLY A 224 -12.77 3.63 -8.71
CA GLY A 224 -14.16 3.50 -8.26
C GLY A 224 -14.80 4.83 -7.88
N THR A 225 -16.03 4.75 -7.37
CA THR A 225 -16.77 5.92 -6.86
C THR A 225 -16.43 6.22 -5.41
N ALA A 226 -16.41 5.21 -4.54
CA ALA A 226 -16.13 5.40 -3.10
C ALA A 226 -14.64 5.32 -2.79
N ASN A 227 -13.92 4.37 -3.38
CA ASN A 227 -12.49 4.12 -3.16
C ASN A 227 -12.14 4.07 -1.66
N ALA A 228 -12.97 3.33 -0.91
CA ALA A 228 -12.96 3.30 0.54
C ALA A 228 -11.61 2.85 1.10
N PHE A 229 -11.02 1.79 0.50
CA PHE A 229 -9.72 1.27 0.92
C PHE A 229 -8.59 2.29 0.73
N SER A 230 -8.56 2.95 -0.43
CA SER A 230 -7.55 3.98 -0.70
C SER A 230 -7.70 5.18 0.23
N SER A 231 -8.94 5.62 0.46
CA SER A 231 -9.23 6.77 1.34
C SER A 231 -8.84 6.48 2.79
N ALA A 232 -9.07 5.25 3.28
CA ALA A 232 -8.74 4.86 4.64
C ALA A 232 -7.22 4.85 4.91
N LEU A 233 -6.42 4.56 3.88
CA LEU A 233 -4.95 4.44 3.97
C LEU A 233 -4.21 5.66 3.41
N GLY A 234 -4.93 6.75 3.10
CA GLY A 234 -4.33 7.98 2.59
C GLY A 234 -3.72 7.85 1.18
N ILE A 235 -4.08 6.79 0.44
CA ILE A 235 -3.65 6.62 -0.95
C ILE A 235 -4.42 7.62 -1.83
N PRO A 236 -3.73 8.44 -2.65
CA PRO A 236 -4.39 9.41 -3.53
C PRO A 236 -5.44 8.77 -4.42
N THR A 237 -6.61 9.41 -4.51
CA THR A 237 -7.75 8.90 -5.27
C THR A 237 -7.74 9.30 -6.74
N ASP A 238 -6.78 10.10 -7.16
CA ASP A 238 -6.51 10.41 -8.56
C ASP A 238 -5.38 9.52 -9.12
N VAL A 239 -5.43 9.26 -10.43
CA VAL A 239 -4.50 8.35 -11.12
C VAL A 239 -3.04 8.82 -11.00
N ALA A 240 -2.79 10.12 -11.14
CA ALA A 240 -1.44 10.65 -11.12
C ALA A 240 -0.79 10.56 -9.74
N GLY A 241 -1.53 10.91 -8.68
CA GLY A 241 -1.09 10.78 -7.30
C GLY A 241 -0.85 9.32 -6.90
N ALA A 242 -1.74 8.39 -7.31
CA ALA A 242 -1.55 6.97 -7.07
C ALA A 242 -0.29 6.44 -7.78
N CYS A 243 -0.07 6.81 -9.04
CA CYS A 243 1.15 6.45 -9.77
C CYS A 243 2.42 7.02 -9.11
N ALA A 244 2.37 8.26 -8.63
CA ALA A 244 3.49 8.88 -7.89
C ALA A 244 3.81 8.09 -6.60
N THR A 245 2.79 7.64 -5.87
CA THR A 245 2.93 6.77 -4.70
C THR A 245 3.60 5.44 -5.06
N ILE A 246 3.19 4.80 -6.17
CA ILE A 246 3.79 3.56 -6.67
C ILE A 246 5.27 3.75 -7.01
N LEU A 247 5.61 4.86 -7.66
CA LEU A 247 6.98 5.17 -8.04
C LEU A 247 7.86 5.46 -6.82
N ALA A 248 7.32 6.12 -5.81
CA ALA A 248 8.01 6.36 -4.53
C ALA A 248 8.34 5.05 -3.80
N GLY A 249 7.47 4.03 -3.90
CA GLY A 249 7.75 2.67 -3.49
C GLY A 249 7.86 2.45 -1.98
N HIS A 250 7.29 3.34 -1.17
CA HIS A 250 7.20 3.12 0.29
C HIS A 250 6.16 2.04 0.58
N THR A 251 6.49 1.15 1.49
CA THR A 251 5.59 0.05 1.87
C THR A 251 5.25 0.10 3.35
N LEU A 252 4.02 -0.25 3.65
CA LEU A 252 3.50 -0.45 5.00
C LEU A 252 2.94 -1.88 5.09
N GLU A 253 3.26 -2.59 6.15
CA GLU A 253 2.61 -3.86 6.49
C GLU A 253 1.34 -3.55 7.27
N VAL A 254 0.20 -3.99 6.75
CA VAL A 254 -1.09 -3.81 7.39
C VAL A 254 -1.75 -5.16 7.67
N ASP A 255 -2.66 -5.15 8.61
CA ASP A 255 -3.47 -6.30 8.93
C ASP A 255 -4.47 -6.59 7.80
N ALA A 256 -4.89 -7.81 7.71
CA ALA A 256 -6.02 -8.25 6.93
C ALA A 256 -6.94 -9.07 7.83
N ALA A 257 -8.11 -9.44 7.34
CA ALA A 257 -8.98 -10.32 8.08
C ALA A 257 -9.61 -11.40 7.18
N ARG A 258 -10.23 -12.36 7.81
CA ARG A 258 -11.11 -13.33 7.18
C ARG A 258 -12.41 -13.46 7.98
N CYS A 259 -13.51 -13.57 7.26
CA CYS A 259 -14.76 -14.04 7.82
C CYS A 259 -15.02 -15.44 7.27
N ASN A 260 -14.96 -16.45 8.13
CA ASN A 260 -14.88 -17.86 7.74
C ASN A 260 -13.71 -18.01 6.72
N ASP A 261 -13.99 -18.40 5.47
CA ASP A 261 -12.98 -18.52 4.40
C ASP A 261 -12.89 -17.27 3.50
N THR A 262 -13.78 -16.28 3.69
CA THR A 262 -13.85 -15.07 2.84
C THR A 262 -12.87 -14.01 3.33
N PRO A 263 -11.93 -13.54 2.51
CA PRO A 263 -11.07 -12.41 2.85
C PRO A 263 -11.87 -11.14 3.13
N MET A 264 -11.40 -10.34 4.08
CA MET A 264 -11.92 -9.03 4.42
C MET A 264 -10.76 -8.06 4.60
N ILE A 265 -10.74 -7.00 3.81
CA ILE A 265 -9.70 -5.97 3.89
C ILE A 265 -10.21 -4.66 4.51
N LEU A 266 -11.50 -4.37 4.35
CA LEU A 266 -12.14 -3.19 4.91
C LEU A 266 -12.94 -3.54 6.16
N LEU A 267 -14.21 -3.81 5.98
CA LEU A 267 -15.16 -4.03 7.06
C LEU A 267 -16.29 -4.98 6.68
N ALA A 268 -16.94 -5.48 7.70
CA ALA A 268 -18.16 -6.26 7.58
C ALA A 268 -19.27 -5.66 8.45
N GLY A 269 -20.49 -5.70 7.96
CA GLY A 269 -21.67 -5.19 8.67
C GLY A 269 -22.86 -6.13 8.66
N LEU A 270 -23.53 -6.22 9.80
CA LEU A 270 -24.75 -6.97 10.03
C LEU A 270 -25.92 -6.03 10.35
N GLY A 271 -27.10 -6.33 9.87
CA GLY A 271 -28.30 -5.52 10.06
C GLY A 271 -28.32 -4.33 9.13
N PHE A 272 -27.84 -3.20 9.59
CA PHE A 272 -27.90 -1.90 8.90
C PHE A 272 -27.31 -1.87 7.47
N GLU A 273 -26.11 -2.39 7.26
CA GLU A 273 -25.40 -2.29 5.97
C GLU A 273 -26.06 -3.11 4.87
N ALA A 274 -26.63 -4.26 5.20
CA ALA A 274 -27.38 -5.09 4.26
C ALA A 274 -28.60 -4.36 3.67
N GLY A 275 -29.30 -3.58 4.50
CA GLY A 275 -30.41 -2.73 4.05
C GLY A 275 -30.00 -1.58 3.12
N MET A 276 -28.79 -1.03 3.29
CA MET A 276 -28.25 0.03 2.43
C MET A 276 -27.84 -0.45 1.04
N VAL A 277 -27.19 -1.61 0.93
CA VAL A 277 -26.77 -2.18 -0.36
C VAL A 277 -27.98 -2.45 -1.24
N ASN A 278 -29.10 -2.93 -0.66
CA ASN A 278 -30.33 -3.23 -1.40
C ASN A 278 -31.11 -1.99 -1.86
N ARG A 279 -30.94 -0.84 -1.21
CA ARG A 279 -31.73 0.40 -1.48
C ARG A 279 -30.98 1.50 -2.20
N ALA A 280 -29.63 1.47 -2.20
CA ALA A 280 -28.82 2.49 -2.84
C ALA A 280 -28.77 2.29 -4.35
N THR A 281 -29.84 2.72 -5.06
CA THR A 281 -29.79 2.83 -6.52
C THR A 281 -28.66 3.80 -6.93
N ARG A 282 -27.96 3.48 -8.05
CA ARG A 282 -26.87 4.31 -8.63
C ARG A 282 -27.25 5.80 -8.76
N GLN A 283 -28.53 6.11 -8.88
CA GLN A 283 -29.04 7.48 -9.02
C GLN A 283 -28.96 8.30 -7.72
N LEU A 284 -29.21 7.69 -6.55
CA LEU A 284 -29.10 8.40 -5.26
C LEU A 284 -27.64 8.72 -4.91
N LYS A 285 -26.71 7.82 -5.26
CA LYS A 285 -25.26 8.03 -5.04
C LYS A 285 -24.71 9.26 -5.77
N ASN A 286 -25.27 9.58 -6.94
CA ASN A 286 -24.78 10.68 -7.79
C ASN A 286 -25.36 12.06 -7.39
N MET A 287 -26.49 12.13 -6.66
CA MET A 287 -27.18 13.38 -6.40
C MET A 287 -26.81 14.08 -5.09
N LEU A 288 -26.40 13.35 -4.05
CA LEU A 288 -26.30 13.89 -2.69
C LEU A 288 -24.92 13.70 -2.02
N GLY A 289 -23.96 13.05 -2.69
CA GLY A 289 -22.61 12.86 -2.16
C GLY A 289 -22.55 12.14 -0.79
N PRO A 290 -21.51 12.34 0.02
CA PRO A 290 -21.30 11.67 1.31
C PRO A 290 -22.44 11.91 2.34
N LEU A 291 -23.09 13.07 2.30
CA LEU A 291 -24.23 13.41 3.18
C LEU A 291 -25.46 12.53 2.93
N ALA A 292 -25.63 12.01 1.71
CA ALA A 292 -26.74 11.08 1.41
C ALA A 292 -26.59 9.76 2.15
N TYR A 293 -25.35 9.29 2.30
CA TYR A 293 -25.05 8.06 3.04
C TYR A 293 -25.37 8.22 4.53
N VAL A 294 -25.02 9.36 5.12
CA VAL A 294 -25.30 9.64 6.53
C VAL A 294 -26.81 9.75 6.77
N LEU A 295 -27.56 10.41 5.86
CA LEU A 295 -29.02 10.57 5.99
C LEU A 295 -29.77 9.27 5.69
N ALA A 296 -29.39 8.52 4.66
CA ALA A 296 -29.97 7.21 4.37
C ALA A 296 -29.66 6.22 5.50
N GLY A 297 -28.45 6.32 6.06
CA GLY A 297 -28.01 5.58 7.22
C GLY A 297 -28.86 5.87 8.46
N ALA A 298 -29.11 7.12 8.76
CA ALA A 298 -29.96 7.51 9.89
C ALA A 298 -31.39 6.97 9.76
N GLN A 299 -31.99 7.06 8.57
CA GLN A 299 -33.35 6.55 8.33
C GLN A 299 -33.43 5.02 8.46
N GLN A 300 -32.36 4.31 8.11
CA GLN A 300 -32.31 2.85 8.15
C GLN A 300 -32.12 2.33 9.59
N LEU A 301 -31.20 2.89 10.37
CA LEU A 301 -31.00 2.53 11.78
C LEU A 301 -32.29 2.66 12.60
N VAL A 302 -33.09 3.61 12.22
CA VAL A 302 -34.34 3.97 12.88
C VAL A 302 -35.49 3.00 12.55
N SER A 303 -35.44 2.36 11.39
CA SER A 303 -36.47 1.43 10.93
C SER A 303 -36.10 -0.05 11.14
N GLN A 304 -34.94 -0.34 11.72
CA GLN A 304 -34.43 -1.68 11.89
C GLN A 304 -35.08 -2.33 13.17
N GLU A 305 -35.55 -3.55 13.00
CA GLU A 305 -35.91 -4.39 14.15
C GLU A 305 -34.63 -4.87 14.84
N LEU A 306 -34.65 -4.91 16.18
CA LEU A 306 -33.55 -5.47 16.94
C LEU A 306 -33.46 -6.99 16.70
N PHE A 307 -32.25 -7.48 16.69
CA PHE A 307 -31.97 -8.90 16.65
C PHE A 307 -31.12 -9.31 17.84
N HIS A 308 -31.33 -10.52 18.30
CA HIS A 308 -30.54 -11.09 19.37
C HIS A 308 -29.16 -11.53 18.82
N ALA A 309 -28.09 -11.19 19.53
CA ALA A 309 -26.72 -11.49 19.13
C ALA A 309 -25.94 -12.15 20.27
N TRP A 310 -25.28 -13.26 19.95
CA TRP A 310 -24.26 -13.91 20.78
C TRP A 310 -22.91 -13.64 20.16
N LEU A 311 -22.00 -13.10 20.96
CA LEU A 311 -20.65 -12.78 20.53
C LEU A 311 -19.65 -13.49 21.42
N GLU A 312 -18.58 -13.98 20.80
CA GLU A 312 -17.38 -14.44 21.49
C GLU A 312 -16.20 -13.60 20.99
N LEU A 313 -15.53 -12.89 21.89
CA LEU A 313 -14.40 -12.03 21.63
C LEU A 313 -13.18 -12.56 22.37
N ASP A 314 -12.24 -13.19 21.68
CA ASP A 314 -11.05 -13.81 22.27
C ASP A 314 -11.39 -14.72 23.49
N GLY A 315 -12.48 -15.48 23.39
CA GLY A 315 -12.98 -16.40 24.43
C GLY A 315 -13.87 -15.76 25.50
N GLN A 316 -14.17 -14.46 25.42
CA GLN A 316 -15.16 -13.80 26.27
C GLN A 316 -16.53 -13.78 25.59
N HIS A 317 -17.57 -14.20 26.31
CA HIS A 317 -18.93 -14.29 25.77
C HIS A 317 -19.79 -13.11 26.16
N PHE A 318 -20.54 -12.60 25.19
CA PHE A 318 -21.49 -11.51 25.34
C PHE A 318 -22.82 -11.90 24.70
N GLU A 319 -23.90 -11.45 25.29
CA GLU A 319 -25.27 -11.66 24.80
C GLU A 319 -26.02 -10.33 24.90
N LEU A 320 -26.60 -9.86 23.79
CA LEU A 320 -27.22 -8.55 23.73
C LEU A 320 -28.22 -8.44 22.55
N GLU A 321 -29.07 -7.41 22.62
CA GLU A 321 -29.91 -6.97 21.51
C GLU A 321 -29.18 -5.91 20.70
N ALA A 322 -29.07 -6.09 19.38
CA ALA A 322 -28.41 -5.19 18.47
C ALA A 322 -29.32 -4.71 17.34
N ALA A 323 -29.13 -3.47 16.91
CA ALA A 323 -29.67 -2.93 15.66
C ALA A 323 -28.67 -3.05 14.51
N ALA A 324 -27.38 -2.99 14.83
CA ALA A 324 -26.30 -3.14 13.87
C ALA A 324 -25.01 -3.62 14.56
N ILE A 325 -24.23 -4.43 13.86
CA ILE A 325 -22.87 -4.81 14.25
C ILE A 325 -21.95 -4.54 13.08
N THR A 326 -20.89 -3.75 13.31
CA THR A 326 -19.85 -3.49 12.32
C THR A 326 -18.51 -4.00 12.85
N ILE A 327 -17.80 -4.76 12.04
CA ILE A 327 -16.47 -5.28 12.34
C ILE A 327 -15.51 -4.71 11.30
N ALA A 328 -14.50 -3.96 11.73
CA ALA A 328 -13.58 -3.25 10.86
C ALA A 328 -12.13 -3.71 11.04
N ASN A 329 -11.46 -3.93 9.91
CA ASN A 329 -10.01 -4.09 9.82
C ASN A 329 -9.36 -2.78 9.38
N VAL A 330 -9.95 -2.13 8.36
CA VAL A 330 -9.60 -0.79 7.89
C VAL A 330 -10.91 -0.09 7.52
N ALA A 331 -11.07 1.18 7.88
CA ALA A 331 -12.26 1.92 7.52
C ALA A 331 -11.97 3.39 7.26
N PRO A 332 -12.51 3.97 6.16
CA PRO A 332 -12.42 5.42 5.97
C PRO A 332 -13.33 6.13 6.98
N ALA A 333 -13.03 7.39 7.29
CA ALA A 333 -13.84 8.22 8.20
C ALA A 333 -15.32 8.33 7.79
N THR A 334 -15.63 8.09 6.51
CA THR A 334 -16.99 8.05 5.98
C THR A 334 -17.79 6.81 6.37
N SER A 335 -17.14 5.73 6.80
CA SER A 335 -17.78 4.52 7.36
C SER A 335 -18.07 4.77 8.85
N VAL A 336 -19.09 5.57 9.11
CA VAL A 336 -19.39 6.14 10.44
C VAL A 336 -19.56 5.06 11.52
N LEU A 337 -20.22 3.93 11.21
CA LEU A 337 -20.42 2.83 12.17
C LEU A 337 -19.12 2.10 12.55
N ALA A 338 -18.06 2.24 11.77
CA ALA A 338 -16.76 1.69 12.10
C ALA A 338 -15.88 2.63 12.96
N GLN A 339 -16.38 3.85 13.28
CA GLN A 339 -15.59 4.88 13.95
C GLN A 339 -15.84 4.95 15.47
N GLY A 340 -16.19 3.83 16.08
CA GLY A 340 -16.45 3.77 17.52
C GLY A 340 -15.27 4.24 18.39
N PHE A 341 -14.04 3.96 17.96
CA PHE A 341 -12.80 4.41 18.59
C PHE A 341 -12.22 5.70 18.00
N GLY A 342 -12.91 6.30 17.01
CA GLY A 342 -12.48 7.53 16.33
C GLY A 342 -11.55 7.29 15.15
N GLN A 343 -10.70 6.29 15.21
CA GLN A 343 -9.83 5.87 14.11
C GLN A 343 -9.56 4.36 14.19
N VAL A 344 -9.70 3.68 13.08
CA VAL A 344 -9.32 2.27 12.95
C VAL A 344 -7.82 2.18 12.68
N ILE A 345 -7.11 1.38 13.48
CA ILE A 345 -5.64 1.20 13.39
C ILE A 345 -5.38 -0.01 12.48
N PRO A 346 -4.68 0.16 11.35
CA PRO A 346 -4.56 -0.87 10.33
C PRO A 346 -3.47 -1.93 10.61
N ASP A 347 -2.69 -1.82 11.71
CA ASP A 347 -1.48 -2.62 11.97
C ASP A 347 -1.28 -3.01 13.44
N ASP A 348 -2.35 -2.96 14.28
CA ASP A 348 -2.29 -3.29 15.70
C ASP A 348 -2.60 -4.78 16.01
N GLY A 349 -2.93 -5.57 15.00
CA GLY A 349 -3.24 -6.99 15.11
C GLY A 349 -4.64 -7.28 15.65
N LEU A 350 -5.55 -6.31 15.63
CA LEU A 350 -6.91 -6.40 16.16
C LEU A 350 -7.96 -5.98 15.13
N LEU A 351 -9.17 -6.48 15.32
CA LEU A 351 -10.37 -6.01 14.63
C LEU A 351 -11.16 -5.13 15.58
N GLU A 352 -11.69 -4.03 15.08
CA GLU A 352 -12.61 -3.19 15.84
C GLU A 352 -14.05 -3.65 15.63
N ILE A 353 -14.80 -3.83 16.70
CA ILE A 353 -16.23 -4.10 16.66
C ILE A 353 -17.00 -2.94 17.27
N THR A 354 -17.96 -2.45 16.54
CA THR A 354 -18.93 -1.43 17.00
C THR A 354 -20.33 -2.01 16.91
N ILE A 355 -21.04 -2.00 18.03
CA ILE A 355 -22.38 -2.53 18.15
C ILE A 355 -23.33 -1.40 18.54
N ALA A 356 -24.33 -1.17 17.72
CA ALA A 356 -25.39 -0.22 18.01
C ALA A 356 -26.58 -0.96 18.65
N THR A 357 -26.90 -0.58 19.88
CA THR A 357 -28.04 -1.09 20.65
C THR A 357 -29.20 -0.08 20.71
N ALA A 358 -29.13 0.98 19.88
CA ALA A 358 -30.08 2.09 19.90
C ALA A 358 -31.52 1.64 19.52
N LEU A 359 -32.46 2.10 20.30
CA LEU A 359 -33.84 1.61 20.30
C LEU A 359 -34.85 2.66 19.81
N SER A 360 -34.46 3.92 19.70
CA SER A 360 -35.33 5.01 19.28
C SER A 360 -34.76 5.88 18.20
N HIS A 361 -35.62 6.53 17.41
CA HIS A 361 -35.20 7.46 16.36
C HIS A 361 -34.24 8.54 16.85
N VAL A 362 -34.50 9.07 18.05
CA VAL A 362 -33.67 10.14 18.64
C VAL A 362 -32.30 9.60 19.05
N GLN A 363 -32.25 8.40 19.65
CA GLN A 363 -30.99 7.73 20.05
C GLN A 363 -30.15 7.36 18.83
N GLY A 364 -30.75 6.81 17.76
CA GLY A 364 -30.06 6.49 16.52
C GLY A 364 -29.42 7.72 15.85
N LEU A 365 -30.16 8.85 15.80
CA LEU A 365 -29.61 10.12 15.29
C LEU A 365 -28.44 10.64 16.15
N GLN A 366 -28.58 10.56 17.47
CA GLN A 366 -27.53 10.99 18.41
C GLN A 366 -26.31 10.06 18.32
N ALA A 367 -26.49 8.75 18.16
CA ALA A 367 -25.41 7.78 17.97
C ALA A 367 -24.61 8.09 16.70
N LEU A 368 -25.30 8.33 15.57
CA LEU A 368 -24.66 8.71 14.31
C LEU A 368 -23.90 10.05 14.41
N ALA A 369 -24.48 11.04 15.08
CA ALA A 369 -23.82 12.33 15.31
C ALA A 369 -22.57 12.16 16.18
N SER A 370 -22.62 11.30 17.21
CA SER A 370 -21.48 10.98 18.07
C SER A 370 -20.37 10.26 17.30
N LEU A 371 -20.71 9.25 16.50
CA LEU A 371 -19.75 8.52 15.65
C LEU A 371 -19.14 9.42 14.58
N THR A 372 -19.93 10.32 13.98
CA THR A 372 -19.42 11.31 13.03
C THR A 372 -18.43 12.28 13.71
N ALA A 373 -18.74 12.73 14.92
CA ALA A 373 -17.83 13.55 15.71
C ALA A 373 -16.56 12.79 16.09
N SER A 374 -16.69 11.52 16.48
CA SER A 374 -15.57 10.60 16.76
C SER A 374 -14.64 10.48 15.55
N ALA A 375 -15.19 10.26 14.36
CA ALA A 375 -14.43 10.19 13.11
C ALA A 375 -13.67 11.48 12.77
N VAL A 376 -14.23 12.65 13.09
CA VAL A 376 -13.62 13.95 12.80
C VAL A 376 -12.55 14.32 13.84
N VAL A 377 -12.82 14.02 15.11
CA VAL A 377 -11.94 14.41 16.23
C VAL A 377 -10.86 13.34 16.51
N GLY A 378 -11.07 12.12 16.04
CA GLY A 378 -10.14 10.99 16.28
C GLY A 378 -10.21 10.45 17.72
N ASN A 379 -11.31 10.70 18.45
CA ASN A 379 -11.51 10.22 19.81
C ASN A 379 -12.63 9.21 19.89
N ALA A 380 -12.48 8.22 20.79
CA ALA A 380 -13.50 7.22 21.04
C ALA A 380 -14.84 7.85 21.49
N THR A 381 -15.95 7.30 21.01
CA THR A 381 -17.27 7.68 21.51
C THR A 381 -17.52 7.10 22.91
N GLN A 382 -18.23 7.83 23.75
CA GLN A 382 -18.62 7.41 25.11
C GLN A 382 -20.14 7.49 25.23
N ARG A 383 -20.84 6.46 24.75
CA ARG A 383 -22.29 6.38 24.80
C ARG A 383 -22.73 4.98 25.23
N ASP A 384 -23.77 4.90 26.04
CA ASP A 384 -24.31 3.63 26.54
C ASP A 384 -25.02 2.79 25.47
N ASP A 385 -25.44 3.42 24.36
CA ASP A 385 -26.09 2.78 23.22
C ASP A 385 -25.12 2.38 22.08
N LEU A 386 -23.79 2.57 22.29
CA LEU A 386 -22.73 2.16 21.40
C LEU A 386 -21.67 1.37 22.18
N LEU A 387 -21.56 0.09 21.91
CA LEU A 387 -20.52 -0.77 22.48
C LEU A 387 -19.37 -0.89 21.49
N CYS A 388 -18.18 -0.49 21.90
CA CYS A 388 -16.97 -0.54 21.10
C CYS A 388 -15.94 -1.46 21.77
N MET A 389 -15.44 -2.45 21.06
CA MET A 389 -14.48 -3.43 21.57
C MET A 389 -13.45 -3.75 20.48
N ARG A 390 -12.33 -4.34 20.88
CA ARG A 390 -11.27 -4.84 19.98
C ARG A 390 -10.98 -6.28 20.33
N ALA A 391 -10.80 -7.11 19.31
CA ALA A 391 -10.45 -8.52 19.50
C ALA A 391 -9.68 -9.04 18.26
N ARG A 392 -8.90 -10.06 18.47
CA ARG A 392 -8.22 -10.78 17.40
C ARG A 392 -9.14 -11.77 16.69
N GLN A 393 -10.00 -12.39 17.46
CA GLN A 393 -11.01 -13.34 16.97
C GLN A 393 -12.38 -12.94 17.48
N ILE A 394 -13.35 -12.90 16.58
CA ILE A 394 -14.72 -12.52 16.86
C ILE A 394 -15.62 -13.59 16.26
N VAL A 395 -16.46 -14.22 17.08
CA VAL A 395 -17.53 -15.12 16.61
C VAL A 395 -18.85 -14.42 16.86
N VAL A 396 -19.72 -14.38 15.85
CA VAL A 396 -21.04 -13.75 15.92
C VAL A 396 -22.09 -14.76 15.47
N SER A 397 -23.13 -14.93 16.28
CA SER A 397 -24.36 -15.62 15.91
C SER A 397 -25.55 -14.70 16.15
N THR A 398 -26.56 -14.75 15.29
CA THR A 398 -27.73 -13.87 15.40
C THR A 398 -29.03 -14.64 15.24
N ASP A 399 -30.07 -14.19 15.95
CA ASP A 399 -31.44 -14.66 15.81
C ASP A 399 -32.42 -13.47 15.74
N PRO A 400 -33.19 -13.32 14.63
CA PRO A 400 -33.07 -14.09 13.40
C PRO A 400 -31.72 -13.91 12.70
N PRO A 401 -31.31 -14.89 11.84
CA PRO A 401 -30.10 -14.77 11.06
C PRO A 401 -30.07 -13.48 10.23
N GLN A 402 -28.98 -12.71 10.37
CA GLN A 402 -28.82 -11.43 9.68
C GLN A 402 -27.97 -11.61 8.41
N THR A 403 -28.29 -10.84 7.39
CA THR A 403 -27.48 -10.74 6.18
C THR A 403 -26.19 -10.00 6.52
N LEU A 404 -25.05 -10.57 6.14
CA LEU A 404 -23.74 -9.97 6.27
C LEU A 404 -23.33 -9.30 4.96
N VAL A 405 -22.77 -8.10 5.05
CA VAL A 405 -22.06 -7.43 3.94
C VAL A 405 -20.59 -7.36 4.28
N ILE A 406 -19.71 -7.91 3.46
CA ILE A 406 -18.24 -7.86 3.58
C ILE A 406 -17.69 -7.09 2.40
N ASP A 407 -16.96 -6.01 2.65
CA ASP A 407 -16.30 -5.19 1.60
C ASP A 407 -17.25 -4.79 0.45
N GLY A 408 -18.57 -4.75 0.72
CA GLY A 408 -19.62 -4.42 -0.23
C GLY A 408 -20.30 -5.63 -0.90
N GLU A 409 -19.90 -6.86 -0.59
CA GLU A 409 -20.51 -8.10 -1.09
C GLU A 409 -21.37 -8.78 -0.01
N ILE A 410 -22.48 -9.39 -0.43
CA ILE A 410 -23.42 -10.05 0.46
C ILE A 410 -22.99 -11.50 0.68
N LEU A 411 -22.93 -11.92 1.95
CA LEU A 411 -22.67 -13.29 2.37
C LEU A 411 -23.75 -13.74 3.34
N GLU A 412 -24.24 -14.98 3.16
CA GLU A 412 -25.17 -15.62 4.07
C GLU A 412 -24.45 -16.76 4.82
N ALA A 413 -24.22 -16.58 6.10
CA ALA A 413 -23.66 -17.57 7.00
C ALA A 413 -24.05 -17.28 8.46
N ASN A 414 -24.18 -18.31 9.27
CA ASN A 414 -24.40 -18.22 10.71
C ASN A 414 -23.98 -19.56 11.37
N PRO A 415 -22.99 -19.59 12.28
CA PRO A 415 -22.23 -18.48 12.83
C PRO A 415 -21.19 -17.87 11.86
N LEU A 416 -20.75 -16.66 12.19
CA LEU A 416 -19.71 -15.90 11.48
C LEU A 416 -18.46 -15.84 12.36
N THR A 417 -17.33 -16.30 11.84
CA THR A 417 -16.04 -16.25 12.57
C THR A 417 -15.10 -15.30 11.85
N PHE A 418 -14.78 -14.19 12.49
CA PHE A 418 -13.80 -13.22 12.00
C PHE A 418 -12.46 -13.46 12.69
N THR A 419 -11.40 -13.43 11.92
CA THR A 419 -10.03 -13.59 12.43
C THR A 419 -9.14 -12.53 11.82
N CYS A 420 -8.46 -11.74 12.67
CA CYS A 420 -7.40 -10.83 12.24
C CYS A 420 -6.17 -11.64 11.83
N LEU A 421 -5.58 -11.25 10.73
CA LEU A 421 -4.32 -11.75 10.18
C LEU A 421 -3.28 -10.63 10.28
N PRO A 422 -2.50 -10.57 11.36
CA PRO A 422 -1.59 -9.45 11.60
C PRO A 422 -0.53 -9.34 10.52
N ARG A 423 -0.33 -8.12 10.01
CA ARG A 423 0.69 -7.76 9.00
C ARG A 423 0.70 -8.68 7.77
N ALA A 424 -0.48 -9.16 7.39
CA ALA A 424 -0.61 -10.14 6.33
C ALA A 424 -0.62 -9.52 4.92
N LEU A 425 -0.67 -8.20 4.82
CA LEU A 425 -0.70 -7.49 3.54
C LEU A 425 0.35 -6.38 3.51
N THR A 426 1.29 -6.46 2.56
CA THR A 426 2.27 -5.39 2.31
C THR A 426 1.70 -4.44 1.27
N LEU A 427 1.44 -3.19 1.66
CA LEU A 427 0.86 -2.16 0.78
C LEU A 427 1.87 -1.10 0.40
N VAL A 428 1.78 -0.63 -0.86
CA VAL A 428 2.47 0.58 -1.30
C VAL A 428 1.62 1.79 -0.92
N THR A 429 2.14 2.64 -0.03
CA THR A 429 1.43 3.79 0.53
C THR A 429 2.28 5.05 0.42
N PRO A 430 1.67 6.25 0.47
CA PRO A 430 2.43 7.48 0.68
C PRO A 430 3.20 7.39 2.00
N LEU A 431 4.32 8.11 2.11
CA LEU A 431 4.90 8.37 3.42
C LEU A 431 3.84 9.11 4.25
N ALA A 432 3.49 8.56 5.40
CA ALA A 432 2.69 9.31 6.37
C ALA A 432 3.44 10.63 6.65
N PRO A 433 2.75 11.79 6.65
CA PRO A 433 3.38 13.01 7.13
C PRO A 433 3.91 12.72 8.54
N ALA A 434 5.21 12.99 8.78
CA ALA A 434 5.81 12.79 10.08
C ALA A 434 4.87 13.42 11.12
N GLU A 435 4.32 12.60 12.03
CA GLU A 435 3.45 13.08 13.09
C GLU A 435 4.21 14.18 13.83
N ALA A 436 3.71 15.39 13.74
CA ALA A 436 4.22 16.50 14.52
C ALA A 436 3.93 16.19 16.00
N GLY A 437 4.88 15.50 16.64
CA GLY A 437 4.99 15.31 18.08
C GLY A 437 3.75 14.71 18.77
N ARG A 438 3.81 13.40 19.06
CA ARG A 438 3.12 12.87 20.24
C ARG A 438 3.89 13.22 21.50
#